data_c0a2b9fae197baf20b1680a1807a76c6
#
_entry.id   c0a2b9fae197baf20b1680a1807a76c6
#
_cell.length_a   1.000
_cell.length_b   1.000
_cell.length_c   1.000
_cell.angle_alpha   90.00
_cell.angle_beta   90.00
_cell.angle_gamma   90.00
#
_symmetry.space_group_name_H-M   'P 1'
#
loop_
_entity.id
_entity.type
_entity.pdbx_description
1 polymer ?
#
loop_
_entity_poly.entity_id
_entity_poly.type
_entity_poly.pdbx_seq_one_letter_code
_entity_poly.pdbx_strand_id
1 'polypeptide(L)'
;GHVLFNMCGWGSALVFGAIHVEHHKHSGTELDPHEPRFIGKWNMFLGKYCLSTNKRFFKARYKAPYAKWFHNNYFKVAWVTMPIAAPVFAFAFWVRYVLLVMVHPNDDLPTASDRWWLWPILFGDETHELHHDKPTGVKHHNFDFIYLCVKLFKAV
;
A
#
# COMPACT_ATOMS: atom_id res chain seq x y z
N GLY A 1 -10.46 7.68 -3.97
CA GLY A 1 -9.20 7.10 -3.48
C GLY A 1 -8.79 7.62 -2.11
N HIS A 2 -8.49 8.93 -1.91
CA HIS A 2 -7.91 9.45 -0.66
C HIS A 2 -8.75 9.16 0.60
N VAL A 3 -10.07 9.27 0.53
CA VAL A 3 -10.95 8.99 1.67
C VAL A 3 -10.81 7.53 2.10
N LEU A 4 -11.01 6.59 1.16
CA LEU A 4 -10.89 5.16 1.43
C LEU A 4 -9.50 4.78 1.95
N PHE A 5 -8.45 5.36 1.38
CA PHE A 5 -7.10 5.13 1.83
C PHE A 5 -6.87 5.61 3.27
N ASN A 6 -7.41 6.79 3.61
CA ASN A 6 -7.34 7.30 4.99
C ASN A 6 -8.10 6.41 5.98
N MET A 7 -9.22 5.79 5.55
CA MET A 7 -9.98 4.85 6.37
C MET A 7 -9.21 3.55 6.67
N CYS A 8 -8.27 3.16 5.83
CA CYS A 8 -7.43 1.98 6.05
C CYS A 8 -6.31 2.18 7.09
N GLY A 9 -6.11 3.40 7.60
CA GLY A 9 -5.11 3.67 8.64
C GLY A 9 -3.64 3.56 8.19
N TRP A 10 -3.39 3.58 6.89
CA TRP A 10 -2.04 3.44 6.32
C TRP A 10 -1.29 4.77 6.20
N GLY A 11 -1.77 5.80 6.86
CA GLY A 11 -1.25 7.15 6.75
C GLY A 11 -1.86 7.93 5.58
N SER A 12 -1.31 9.10 5.26
CA SER A 12 -1.81 9.83 4.10
C SER A 12 -1.34 9.16 2.80
N ALA A 13 -2.22 9.10 1.80
CA ALA A 13 -1.91 8.53 0.49
C ALA A 13 -0.67 9.14 -0.18
N LEU A 14 -0.36 10.41 0.10
CA LEU A 14 0.85 11.06 -0.39
C LEU A 14 2.12 10.49 0.22
N VAL A 15 2.12 10.30 1.53
CA VAL A 15 3.27 9.74 2.25
C VAL A 15 3.47 8.29 1.86
N PHE A 16 2.38 7.52 1.86
CA PHE A 16 2.45 6.12 1.45
C PHE A 16 2.98 5.98 0.02
N GLY A 17 2.44 6.74 -0.94
CA GLY A 17 2.93 6.70 -2.32
C GLY A 17 4.40 7.12 -2.45
N ALA A 18 4.87 8.08 -1.66
CA ALA A 18 6.27 8.50 -1.65
C ALA A 18 7.20 7.42 -1.07
N ILE A 19 6.76 6.71 -0.04
CA ILE A 19 7.47 5.54 0.53
C ILE A 19 7.46 4.39 -0.48
N HIS A 20 6.34 4.10 -1.10
CA HIS A 20 6.18 3.02 -2.07
C HIS A 20 7.06 3.18 -3.32
N VAL A 21 7.24 4.41 -3.79
CA VAL A 21 8.20 4.69 -4.89
C VAL A 21 9.64 4.39 -4.47
N GLU A 22 10.03 4.70 -3.23
CA GLU A 22 11.37 4.34 -2.73
C GLU A 22 11.50 2.84 -2.52
N HIS A 23 10.44 2.17 -2.07
CA HIS A 23 10.39 0.71 -1.97
C HIS A 23 10.65 0.03 -3.32
N HIS A 24 9.93 0.40 -4.38
CA HIS A 24 10.20 -0.15 -5.72
C HIS A 24 11.62 0.11 -6.23
N LYS A 25 12.19 1.25 -5.88
CA LYS A 25 13.54 1.61 -6.30
C LYS A 25 14.62 0.80 -5.59
N HIS A 26 14.39 0.44 -4.34
CA HIS A 26 15.37 -0.19 -3.46
C HIS A 26 14.94 -1.58 -2.98
N SER A 27 13.94 -2.19 -3.64
CA SER A 27 13.34 -3.46 -3.23
C SER A 27 14.40 -4.52 -2.91
N GLY A 28 14.25 -5.15 -1.74
CA GLY A 28 15.15 -6.19 -1.28
C GLY A 28 16.51 -5.73 -0.74
N THR A 29 16.75 -4.42 -0.63
CA THR A 29 18.00 -3.86 -0.07
C THR A 29 17.77 -3.21 1.29
N GLU A 30 18.85 -2.92 2.03
CA GLU A 30 18.80 -2.18 3.30
C GLU A 30 18.23 -0.75 3.18
N LEU A 31 18.20 -0.20 1.97
CA LEU A 31 17.64 1.13 1.69
C LEU A 31 16.13 1.08 1.45
N ASP A 32 15.54 -0.12 1.38
CA ASP A 32 14.11 -0.30 1.20
C ASP A 32 13.36 0.09 2.48
N PRO A 33 12.52 1.15 2.44
CA PRO A 33 11.79 1.59 3.62
C PRO A 33 10.69 0.61 4.07
N HIS A 34 10.42 -0.42 3.28
CA HIS A 34 9.29 -1.33 3.43
C HIS A 34 9.72 -2.80 3.59
N GLU A 35 11.02 -3.07 3.63
CA GLU A 35 11.54 -4.44 3.68
C GLU A 35 11.49 -5.00 5.11
N PRO A 36 10.68 -6.04 5.38
CA PRO A 36 10.50 -6.60 6.72
C PRO A 36 11.78 -7.13 7.36
N ARG A 37 12.74 -7.62 6.54
CA ARG A 37 14.03 -8.13 7.02
C ARG A 37 14.85 -7.09 7.76
N PHE A 38 14.79 -5.83 7.31
CA PHE A 38 15.60 -4.75 7.87
C PHE A 38 14.85 -3.90 8.89
N ILE A 39 13.56 -3.64 8.66
CA ILE A 39 12.76 -2.83 9.58
C ILE A 39 12.06 -3.66 10.68
N GLY A 40 11.96 -4.98 10.48
CA GLY A 40 11.24 -5.90 11.36
C GLY A 40 9.74 -5.97 11.08
N LYS A 41 9.18 -7.17 11.10
CA LYS A 41 7.77 -7.46 10.79
C LYS A 41 6.78 -6.66 11.66
N TRP A 42 7.07 -6.51 12.94
CA TRP A 42 6.21 -5.75 13.85
C TRP A 42 6.21 -4.25 13.55
N ASN A 43 7.35 -3.67 13.19
CA ASN A 43 7.41 -2.28 12.79
C ASN A 43 6.66 -2.05 11.49
N MET A 44 6.80 -2.97 10.54
CA MET A 44 6.03 -2.95 9.30
C MET A 44 4.53 -3.06 9.57
N PHE A 45 4.10 -4.02 10.40
CA PHE A 45 2.70 -4.20 10.77
C PHE A 45 2.10 -2.95 11.42
N LEU A 46 2.85 -2.31 12.31
CA LEU A 46 2.43 -1.08 13.00
C LEU A 46 2.57 0.19 12.14
N GLY A 47 3.02 0.07 10.89
CA GLY A 47 3.22 1.21 10.01
C GLY A 47 4.40 2.10 10.41
N LYS A 48 5.34 1.61 11.20
CA LYS A 48 6.57 2.30 11.58
C LYS A 48 7.64 2.09 10.50
N TYR A 49 7.39 2.64 9.33
CA TYR A 49 8.33 2.55 8.23
C TYR A 49 9.54 3.46 8.45
N CYS A 50 10.67 3.10 7.85
CA CYS A 50 11.77 4.05 7.71
C CYS A 50 11.26 5.26 6.90
N LEU A 51 11.49 6.48 7.43
CA LEU A 51 10.95 7.72 6.85
C LEU A 51 11.69 8.18 5.57
N SER A 52 12.39 7.27 4.89
CA SER A 52 12.92 7.56 3.56
C SER A 52 11.76 7.70 2.58
N THR A 53 11.49 8.93 2.17
CA THR A 53 10.40 9.24 1.25
C THR A 53 10.93 9.87 -0.02
N ASN A 54 10.35 9.52 -1.14
CA ASN A 54 10.66 10.16 -2.41
C ASN A 54 10.17 11.61 -2.42
N LYS A 55 11.08 12.54 -2.10
CA LYS A 55 10.77 13.98 -2.01
C LYS A 55 10.27 14.56 -3.33
N ARG A 56 10.74 14.04 -4.47
CA ARG A 56 10.32 14.49 -5.80
C ARG A 56 8.87 14.09 -6.08
N PHE A 57 8.52 12.84 -5.81
CA PHE A 57 7.16 12.34 -5.93
C PHE A 57 6.20 13.10 -5.01
N PHE A 58 6.56 13.23 -3.74
CA PHE A 58 5.76 13.96 -2.76
C PHE A 58 5.49 15.40 -3.21
N LYS A 59 6.53 16.17 -3.54
CA LYS A 59 6.40 17.57 -3.98
C LYS A 59 5.54 17.70 -5.24
N ALA A 60 5.67 16.80 -6.20
CA ALA A 60 4.90 16.83 -7.43
C ALA A 60 3.39 16.65 -7.15
N ARG A 61 3.03 15.70 -6.30
CA ARG A 61 1.63 15.40 -5.97
C ARG A 61 1.02 16.36 -4.95
N TYR A 62 1.82 16.90 -4.04
CA TYR A 62 1.38 17.89 -3.05
C TYR A 62 0.91 19.21 -3.67
N LYS A 63 1.28 19.48 -4.93
CA LYS A 63 0.77 20.64 -5.67
C LYS A 63 -0.74 20.58 -5.96
N ALA A 64 -1.30 19.38 -6.05
CA ALA A 64 -2.74 19.22 -6.26
C ALA A 64 -3.52 19.62 -5.00
N PRO A 65 -4.46 20.60 -5.08
CA PRO A 65 -5.15 21.13 -3.90
C PRO A 65 -5.84 20.08 -3.05
N TYR A 66 -6.51 19.10 -3.69
CA TYR A 66 -7.19 18.03 -3.00
C TYR A 66 -6.20 17.10 -2.25
N ALA A 67 -5.07 16.76 -2.87
CA ALA A 67 -4.08 15.89 -2.24
C ALA A 67 -3.41 16.57 -1.04
N LYS A 68 -3.11 17.87 -1.17
CA LYS A 68 -2.62 18.72 -0.09
C LYS A 68 -3.62 18.79 1.07
N TRP A 69 -4.90 19.01 0.75
CA TRP A 69 -5.94 19.10 1.77
C TRP A 69 -6.08 17.79 2.56
N PHE A 70 -6.18 16.64 1.87
CA PHE A 70 -6.27 15.32 2.51
C PHE A 70 -5.03 14.99 3.34
N HIS A 71 -3.84 15.35 2.87
CA HIS A 71 -2.61 15.15 3.63
C HIS A 71 -2.61 15.97 4.92
N ASN A 72 -2.90 17.26 4.82
CA ASN A 72 -2.87 18.19 5.97
C ASN A 72 -3.99 17.90 6.99
N ASN A 73 -5.09 17.31 6.57
CA ASN A 73 -6.22 16.97 7.41
C ASN A 73 -6.35 15.47 7.70
N TYR A 74 -5.30 14.70 7.44
CA TYR A 74 -5.32 13.23 7.57
C TYR A 74 -5.94 12.77 8.89
N PHE A 75 -5.46 13.25 10.03
CA PHE A 75 -5.97 12.86 11.34
C PHE A 75 -7.43 13.29 11.57
N LYS A 76 -7.82 14.46 11.11
CA LYS A 76 -9.23 14.93 11.22
C LYS A 76 -10.16 14.03 10.42
N VAL A 77 -9.78 13.71 9.19
CA VAL A 77 -10.56 12.81 8.33
C VAL A 77 -10.63 11.42 8.96
N ALA A 78 -9.50 10.87 9.44
CA ALA A 78 -9.47 9.59 10.10
C ALA A 78 -10.37 9.54 11.33
N TRP A 79 -10.31 10.52 12.21
CA TRP A 79 -11.16 10.60 13.41
C TRP A 79 -12.65 10.67 13.09
N VAL A 80 -13.06 11.48 12.10
CA VAL A 80 -14.47 11.61 11.69
C VAL A 80 -14.98 10.32 11.02
N THR A 81 -14.14 9.66 10.24
CA THR A 81 -14.54 8.46 9.51
C THR A 81 -14.41 7.18 10.35
N MET A 82 -13.61 7.18 11.42
CA MET A 82 -13.32 6.00 12.23
C MET A 82 -14.56 5.28 12.79
N PRO A 83 -15.56 5.96 13.36
CA PRO A 83 -16.77 5.29 13.88
C PRO A 83 -17.56 4.55 12.78
N ILE A 84 -17.60 5.14 11.57
CA ILE A 84 -18.30 4.56 10.41
C ILE A 84 -17.43 3.48 9.75
N ALA A 85 -16.12 3.66 9.82
CA ALA A 85 -15.12 2.84 9.16
C ALA A 85 -14.56 1.71 10.03
N ALA A 86 -15.01 1.56 11.28
CA ALA A 86 -14.45 0.55 12.19
C ALA A 86 -14.39 -0.87 11.57
N PRO A 87 -15.41 -1.37 10.85
CA PRO A 87 -15.33 -2.65 10.16
C PRO A 87 -14.29 -2.66 9.02
N VAL A 88 -14.20 -1.56 8.26
CA VAL A 88 -13.22 -1.40 7.17
C VAL A 88 -11.81 -1.34 7.72
N PHE A 89 -11.63 -0.64 8.85
CA PHE A 89 -10.34 -0.56 9.53
C PHE A 89 -9.90 -1.92 10.09
N ALA A 90 -10.81 -2.65 10.74
CA ALA A 90 -10.54 -4.00 11.23
C ALA A 90 -10.19 -4.96 10.08
N PHE A 91 -10.92 -4.88 8.97
CA PHE A 91 -10.63 -5.65 7.77
C PHE A 91 -9.26 -5.27 7.17
N ALA A 92 -8.93 -3.99 7.06
CA ALA A 92 -7.62 -3.55 6.57
C ALA A 92 -6.46 -4.01 7.46
N PHE A 93 -6.66 -4.04 8.79
CA PHE A 93 -5.69 -4.60 9.73
C PHE A 93 -5.51 -6.11 9.54
N TRP A 94 -6.58 -6.82 9.31
CA TRP A 94 -6.53 -8.25 9.03
C TRP A 94 -5.85 -8.54 7.69
N VAL A 95 -6.17 -7.78 6.63
CA VAL A 95 -5.47 -7.86 5.34
C VAL A 95 -3.97 -7.61 5.51
N ARG A 96 -3.59 -6.59 6.29
CA ARG A 96 -2.18 -6.32 6.59
C ARG A 96 -1.49 -7.49 7.30
N TYR A 97 -2.18 -8.14 8.23
CA TYR A 97 -1.67 -9.34 8.89
C TYR A 97 -1.47 -10.49 7.89
N VAL A 98 -2.45 -10.74 7.03
CA VAL A 98 -2.36 -11.76 5.98
C VAL A 98 -1.21 -11.49 5.02
N LEU A 99 -1.05 -10.24 4.57
CA LEU A 99 0.08 -9.83 3.73
C LEU A 99 1.41 -10.14 4.40
N LEU A 100 1.55 -9.78 5.67
CA LEU A 100 2.79 -9.98 6.40
C LEU A 100 3.14 -11.47 6.59
N VAL A 101 2.13 -12.31 6.85
CA VAL A 101 2.34 -13.72 7.19
C VAL A 101 2.39 -14.60 5.95
N MET A 102 1.61 -14.29 4.91
CA MET A 102 1.41 -15.18 3.76
C MET A 102 2.10 -14.71 2.49
N VAL A 103 2.22 -13.40 2.30
CA VAL A 103 2.88 -12.84 1.10
C VAL A 103 4.36 -12.59 1.37
N HIS A 104 4.73 -12.23 2.61
CA HIS A 104 6.11 -12.10 3.06
C HIS A 104 6.49 -13.17 4.12
N PRO A 105 6.32 -14.48 3.83
CA PRO A 105 6.46 -15.51 4.86
C PRO A 105 7.91 -15.73 5.30
N ASN A 106 8.89 -15.50 4.41
CA ASN A 106 10.28 -15.81 4.62
C ASN A 106 11.13 -14.56 4.66
N ASP A 107 11.92 -14.44 5.72
CA ASP A 107 12.89 -13.37 5.88
C ASP A 107 14.08 -13.48 4.90
N ASP A 108 14.27 -14.66 4.28
CA ASP A 108 15.38 -14.95 3.38
C ASP A 108 15.09 -14.62 1.90
N LEU A 109 13.83 -14.40 1.54
CA LEU A 109 13.46 -14.08 0.17
C LEU A 109 13.50 -12.56 -0.06
N PRO A 110 14.17 -12.10 -1.12
CA PRO A 110 14.29 -10.67 -1.42
C PRO A 110 12.98 -10.01 -1.86
N THR A 111 11.98 -10.81 -2.22
CA THR A 111 10.68 -10.34 -2.72
C THR A 111 9.54 -11.11 -2.08
N ALA A 112 8.36 -10.52 -2.10
CA ALA A 112 7.13 -11.19 -1.73
C ALA A 112 6.80 -12.32 -2.71
N SER A 113 6.08 -13.33 -2.25
CA SER A 113 5.63 -14.45 -3.08
C SER A 113 4.23 -14.20 -3.61
N ASP A 114 3.99 -14.56 -4.87
CA ASP A 114 2.66 -14.57 -5.44
C ASP A 114 1.77 -15.64 -4.80
N ARG A 115 0.55 -15.25 -4.45
CA ARG A 115 -0.48 -16.10 -3.84
C ARG A 115 -1.84 -15.87 -4.50
N TRP A 116 -1.98 -16.18 -5.77
CA TRP A 116 -3.15 -15.91 -6.61
C TRP A 116 -4.50 -16.29 -5.97
N TRP A 117 -4.53 -17.32 -5.13
CA TRP A 117 -5.74 -17.77 -4.45
C TRP A 117 -6.21 -16.84 -3.31
N LEU A 118 -5.39 -15.88 -2.91
CA LEU A 118 -5.75 -14.84 -1.95
C LEU A 118 -6.47 -13.64 -2.57
N TRP A 119 -6.71 -13.66 -3.88
CA TRP A 119 -7.36 -12.54 -4.60
C TRP A 119 -8.66 -12.03 -3.96
N PRO A 120 -9.54 -12.87 -3.35
CA PRO A 120 -10.77 -12.36 -2.73
C PRO A 120 -10.53 -11.53 -1.47
N ILE A 121 -9.33 -11.58 -0.93
CA ILE A 121 -8.93 -10.96 0.32
C ILE A 121 -7.99 -9.78 0.07
N LEU A 122 -7.01 -9.96 -0.82
CA LEU A 122 -5.92 -9.01 -1.02
C LEU A 122 -6.18 -8.01 -2.15
N PHE A 123 -7.15 -8.26 -3.02
CA PHE A 123 -7.61 -7.34 -4.07
C PHE A 123 -6.51 -6.78 -4.97
N GLY A 124 -5.49 -7.54 -5.29
CA GLY A 124 -4.38 -7.17 -6.17
C GLY A 124 -3.00 -7.36 -5.54
N ASP A 125 -2.88 -7.36 -4.22
CA ASP A 125 -1.60 -7.60 -3.54
C ASP A 125 -1.19 -9.10 -3.51
N GLU A 126 -2.05 -10.00 -3.97
CA GLU A 126 -1.74 -11.43 -4.13
C GLU A 126 -0.73 -11.72 -5.23
N THR A 127 -0.49 -10.78 -6.13
CA THR A 127 0.51 -10.85 -7.21
C THR A 127 1.65 -9.86 -6.98
N HIS A 128 2.12 -9.78 -5.76
CA HIS A 128 3.07 -8.77 -5.32
C HIS A 128 4.45 -8.93 -5.98
N GLU A 129 4.91 -10.15 -6.17
CA GLU A 129 6.15 -10.45 -6.90
C GLU A 129 6.06 -9.98 -8.36
N LEU A 130 4.98 -10.35 -9.05
CA LEU A 130 4.75 -9.94 -10.44
C LEU A 130 4.59 -8.43 -10.58
N HIS A 131 4.02 -7.76 -9.58
CA HIS A 131 3.92 -6.30 -9.53
C HIS A 131 5.31 -5.65 -9.40
N HIS A 132 6.24 -6.22 -8.65
CA HIS A 132 7.63 -5.75 -8.58
C HIS A 132 8.36 -5.90 -9.92
N ASP A 133 8.15 -7.02 -10.61
CA ASP A 133 8.75 -7.27 -11.93
C ASP A 133 8.19 -6.32 -13.00
N LYS A 134 6.91 -5.98 -12.89
CA LYS A 134 6.19 -5.14 -13.87
C LYS A 134 5.40 -4.03 -13.18
N PRO A 135 6.07 -3.04 -12.56
CA PRO A 135 5.41 -2.02 -11.72
C PRO A 135 4.44 -1.11 -12.47
N THR A 136 4.53 -1.05 -13.79
CA THR A 136 3.59 -0.32 -14.66
C THR A 136 2.48 -1.20 -15.22
N GLY A 137 2.55 -2.52 -14.99
CA GLY A 137 1.53 -3.47 -15.39
C GLY A 137 0.25 -3.25 -14.59
N VAL A 138 -0.88 -3.19 -15.28
CA VAL A 138 -2.20 -2.99 -14.64
C VAL A 138 -2.94 -4.30 -14.50
N LYS A 139 -2.66 -5.28 -15.35
CA LYS A 139 -3.29 -6.59 -15.32
C LYS A 139 -2.26 -7.67 -15.06
N HIS A 140 -2.43 -8.40 -13.98
CA HIS A 140 -1.52 -9.48 -13.59
C HIS A 140 -2.13 -10.88 -13.79
N HIS A 141 -3.45 -11.03 -13.64
CA HIS A 141 -4.17 -12.28 -13.92
C HIS A 141 -5.63 -12.04 -14.35
N ASN A 142 -6.36 -13.12 -14.65
CA ASN A 142 -7.74 -12.99 -15.19
C ASN A 142 -8.77 -12.49 -14.17
N PHE A 143 -8.53 -12.69 -12.89
CA PHE A 143 -9.40 -12.28 -11.77
C PHE A 143 -8.88 -11.05 -11.03
N ASP A 144 -8.03 -10.26 -11.67
CA ASP A 144 -7.44 -9.05 -11.09
C ASP A 144 -8.51 -7.99 -10.84
N PHE A 145 -8.89 -7.84 -9.58
CA PHE A 145 -9.91 -6.90 -9.14
C PHE A 145 -9.47 -5.45 -9.35
N ILE A 146 -8.19 -5.14 -9.12
CA ILE A 146 -7.65 -3.79 -9.34
C ILE A 146 -7.72 -3.42 -10.81
N TYR A 147 -7.40 -4.36 -11.71
CA TYR A 147 -7.56 -4.14 -13.15
C TYR A 147 -9.00 -3.84 -13.53
N LEU A 148 -9.97 -4.57 -12.98
CA LEU A 148 -11.39 -4.33 -13.22
C LEU A 148 -11.80 -2.94 -12.73
N CYS A 149 -11.37 -2.53 -11.54
CA CYS A 149 -11.60 -1.19 -11.01
C CYS A 149 -10.99 -0.11 -11.93
N VAL A 150 -9.73 -0.28 -12.34
CA VAL A 150 -9.06 0.68 -13.25
C VAL A 150 -9.80 0.78 -14.58
N LYS A 151 -10.28 -0.34 -15.12
CA LYS A 151 -11.05 -0.36 -16.36
C LYS A 151 -12.39 0.38 -16.22
N LEU A 152 -13.09 0.18 -15.12
CA LEU A 152 -14.35 0.88 -14.83
C LEU A 152 -14.14 2.39 -14.66
N PHE A 153 -13.10 2.80 -13.96
CA PHE A 153 -12.78 4.23 -13.75
C PHE A 153 -12.19 4.93 -14.97
N LYS A 154 -11.58 4.18 -15.90
CA LYS A 154 -11.09 4.76 -17.17
C LYS A 154 -12.19 4.81 -18.25
N ALA A 155 -13.28 4.09 -18.07
CA ALA A 155 -14.43 4.13 -18.98
C ALA A 155 -15.40 5.29 -18.68
N VAL A 156 -15.10 6.10 -17.68
CA VAL A 156 -15.75 7.37 -17.33
C VAL A 156 -14.83 8.52 -17.68
#